data_a553cbc0dd72045f7cea511cef79f990
#
_entry.id   a553cbc0dd72045f7cea511cef79f990
#
_cell.length_a   1.000
_cell.length_b   1.000
_cell.length_c   1.000
_cell.angle_alpha   90.00
_cell.angle_beta   90.00
_cell.angle_gamma   90.00
#
_symmetry.space_group_name_H-M   'P 1'
#
loop_
_entity.id
_entity.type
_entity.pdbx_description
1 polymer ?
#
loop_
_entity_poly.entity_id
_entity_poly.type
_entity_poly.pdbx_seq_one_letter_code
_entity_poly.pdbx_strand_id
1 'polypeptide(L)'
;MDTGDGPLFHIEFATTDYGLRAWVTGVNGTLDTTLACWRLIAEEVRRVRPKGLLVVDDMEGEPPPPAQLLEFVQAMQGQGMEAVRIAYVERHAAQIPQVEFAGLLANEHGFHAQIFGDEAAAVIWVRYGGD
;
A
#
# COMPACT_ATOMS: atom_id res chain seq x y z
N MET A 1 4.49 26.89 -13.54
CA MET A 1 4.36 26.38 -13.15
C MET A 1 4.35 25.92 -12.43
N ASP A 2 4.15 25.56 -12.32
CA ASP A 2 3.90 25.06 -11.54
C ASP A 2 4.44 24.73 -10.83
N THR A 3 4.70 24.98 -10.89
CA THR A 3 5.48 24.64 -9.94
C THR A 3 5.09 23.77 -8.80
N GLY A 4 5.40 23.07 -8.26
CA GLY A 4 5.08 22.29 -7.13
C GLY A 4 3.71 21.66 -7.11
N ASP A 5 3.07 21.69 -8.25
CA ASP A 5 1.71 21.14 -8.33
C ASP A 5 1.68 19.69 -8.68
N GLY A 6 2.83 19.08 -8.91
CA GLY A 6 2.90 17.66 -9.18
C GLY A 6 2.68 16.84 -7.91
N PRO A 7 2.42 15.54 -8.04
CA PRO A 7 2.30 14.67 -6.87
C PRO A 7 3.61 14.64 -6.08
N LEU A 8 3.48 14.51 -4.75
CA LEU A 8 4.63 14.42 -3.85
C LEU A 8 5.28 13.03 -3.89
N PHE A 9 4.76 12.13 -4.67
CA PHE A 9 5.22 10.75 -4.74
C PHE A 9 5.32 10.27 -6.17
N HIS A 10 6.02 9.16 -6.35
CA HIS A 10 6.15 8.49 -7.63
C HIS A 10 5.92 6.99 -7.42
N ILE A 11 5.18 6.36 -8.33
CA ILE A 11 4.91 4.93 -8.26
C ILE A 11 5.43 4.28 -9.54
N GLU A 12 6.24 3.22 -9.37
CA GLU A 12 6.64 2.37 -10.47
C GLU A 12 5.93 1.03 -10.35
N PHE A 13 5.19 0.66 -11.39
CA PHE A 13 4.49 -0.61 -11.43
C PHE A 13 5.26 -1.61 -12.28
N ALA A 14 5.24 -2.87 -11.86
CA ALA A 14 5.82 -3.96 -12.63
C ALA A 14 4.94 -5.20 -12.48
N THR A 15 4.68 -5.86 -13.58
CA THR A 15 3.98 -7.15 -13.55
C THR A 15 5.02 -8.23 -13.29
N THR A 16 4.73 -9.12 -12.36
CA THR A 16 5.63 -10.19 -11.95
C THR A 16 4.89 -11.52 -12.01
N ASP A 17 5.61 -12.62 -11.71
CA ASP A 17 4.99 -13.93 -11.70
C ASP A 17 4.08 -14.16 -10.47
N TYR A 18 4.18 -13.30 -9.46
CA TYR A 18 3.28 -13.38 -8.29
C TYR A 18 2.12 -12.38 -8.37
N GLY A 19 2.14 -11.46 -9.34
CA GLY A 19 1.09 -10.45 -9.49
C GLY A 19 1.66 -9.10 -9.88
N LEU A 20 1.24 -8.05 -9.16
CA LEU A 20 1.63 -6.68 -9.44
C LEU A 20 2.55 -6.16 -8.32
N ARG A 21 3.63 -5.50 -8.70
CA ARG A 21 4.53 -4.83 -7.76
C ARG A 21 4.40 -3.33 -7.95
N ALA A 22 4.22 -2.61 -6.86
CA ALA A 22 4.18 -1.14 -6.84
C ALA A 22 5.29 -0.65 -5.93
N TRP A 23 6.25 0.09 -6.48
CA TRP A 23 7.33 0.68 -5.70
C TRP A 23 7.05 2.18 -5.58
N VAL A 24 6.90 2.67 -4.35
CA VAL A 24 6.47 4.02 -4.08
C VAL A 24 7.60 4.80 -3.43
N THR A 25 7.96 5.93 -4.03
CA THR A 25 8.97 6.84 -3.48
C THR A 25 8.37 8.24 -3.38
N GLY A 26 9.03 9.11 -2.64
CA GLY A 26 8.61 10.49 -2.47
C GLY A 26 8.37 10.85 -1.03
N VAL A 27 7.43 11.75 -0.79
CA VAL A 27 7.15 12.25 0.55
C VAL A 27 5.70 11.98 0.92
N ASN A 28 5.51 11.25 2.01
CA ASN A 28 4.20 11.08 2.63
C ASN A 28 4.16 12.03 3.85
N GLY A 29 3.01 12.29 4.38
CA GLY A 29 2.88 13.15 5.54
C GLY A 29 1.46 13.60 5.77
N THR A 30 0.58 13.32 4.82
CA THR A 30 -0.83 13.70 4.95
C THR A 30 -1.70 12.56 4.48
N LEU A 31 -2.93 12.55 5.00
CA LEU A 31 -3.94 11.60 4.53
C LEU A 31 -4.22 11.78 3.04
N ASP A 32 -4.23 13.02 2.56
CA ASP A 32 -4.50 13.28 1.14
C ASP A 32 -3.46 12.62 0.24
N THR A 33 -2.19 12.68 0.60
CA THR A 33 -1.12 12.04 -0.16
C THR A 33 -1.29 10.52 -0.14
N THR A 34 -1.58 9.96 1.04
CA THR A 34 -1.81 8.52 1.18
C THR A 34 -2.98 8.06 0.31
N LEU A 35 -4.09 8.79 0.34
CA LEU A 35 -5.26 8.46 -0.48
C LEU A 35 -4.95 8.56 -1.97
N ALA A 36 -4.26 9.63 -2.39
CA ALA A 36 -3.92 9.81 -3.79
C ALA A 36 -3.06 8.65 -4.30
N CYS A 37 -2.07 8.25 -3.51
CA CYS A 37 -1.19 7.15 -3.84
C CYS A 37 -1.97 5.84 -4.01
N TRP A 38 -2.77 5.49 -3.00
CA TRP A 38 -3.49 4.23 -3.01
C TRP A 38 -4.61 4.19 -4.04
N ARG A 39 -5.21 5.34 -4.39
CA ARG A 39 -6.19 5.38 -5.47
C ARG A 39 -5.56 5.03 -6.81
N LEU A 40 -4.33 5.50 -7.05
CA LEU A 40 -3.60 5.11 -8.27
C LEU A 40 -3.25 3.63 -8.27
N ILE A 41 -2.85 3.09 -7.11
CA ILE A 41 -2.58 1.66 -6.99
C ILE A 41 -3.85 0.85 -7.26
N ALA A 42 -4.98 1.28 -6.68
CA ALA A 42 -6.26 0.59 -6.89
C ALA A 42 -6.69 0.62 -8.35
N GLU A 43 -6.46 1.76 -9.02
CA GLU A 43 -6.76 1.89 -10.44
C GLU A 43 -5.98 0.87 -11.27
N GLU A 44 -4.69 0.72 -10.96
CA GLU A 44 -3.85 -0.24 -11.67
C GLU A 44 -4.27 -1.69 -11.35
N VAL A 45 -4.65 -1.96 -10.09
CA VAL A 45 -5.16 -3.28 -9.71
C VAL A 45 -6.43 -3.62 -10.51
N ARG A 46 -7.35 -2.65 -10.65
CA ARG A 46 -8.56 -2.87 -11.42
C ARG A 46 -8.24 -3.13 -12.90
N ARG A 47 -7.20 -2.49 -13.43
CA ARG A 47 -6.81 -2.67 -14.82
C ARG A 47 -6.14 -4.02 -15.06
N VAL A 48 -5.24 -4.43 -14.16
CA VAL A 48 -4.42 -5.63 -14.33
C VAL A 48 -5.09 -6.87 -13.76
N ARG A 49 -5.89 -6.71 -12.70
CA ARG A 49 -6.57 -7.79 -11.98
C ARG A 49 -5.60 -8.86 -11.50
N PRO A 50 -4.58 -8.47 -10.73
CA PRO A 50 -3.60 -9.43 -10.24
C PRO A 50 -4.18 -10.26 -9.10
N LYS A 51 -3.63 -11.44 -8.87
CA LYS A 51 -4.00 -12.24 -7.69
C LYS A 51 -3.35 -11.70 -6.43
N GLY A 52 -2.15 -11.12 -6.57
CA GLY A 52 -1.42 -10.56 -5.46
C GLY A 52 -0.88 -9.19 -5.80
N LEU A 53 -0.73 -8.37 -4.77
CA LEU A 53 -0.16 -7.03 -4.88
C LEU A 53 0.94 -6.90 -3.84
N LEU A 54 2.12 -6.49 -4.29
CA LEU A 54 3.23 -6.16 -3.41
C LEU A 54 3.47 -4.66 -3.50
N VAL A 55 3.30 -3.96 -2.39
CA VAL A 55 3.59 -2.53 -2.32
C VAL A 55 4.86 -2.34 -1.51
N VAL A 56 5.88 -1.73 -2.12
CA VAL A 56 7.11 -1.39 -1.43
C VAL A 56 7.08 0.09 -1.14
N ASP A 57 6.91 0.43 0.14
CA ASP A 57 6.84 1.82 0.57
C ASP A 57 8.22 2.32 0.95
N ASP A 58 8.77 3.14 0.08
CA ASP A 58 10.08 3.76 0.26
C ASP A 58 9.94 5.28 0.35
N MET A 59 8.79 5.74 0.86
CA MET A 59 8.52 7.16 1.01
C MET A 59 9.14 7.70 2.28
N GLU A 60 9.51 8.98 2.24
CA GLU A 60 9.93 9.71 3.42
C GLU A 60 8.70 10.22 4.17
N GLY A 61 8.86 10.49 5.46
CA GLY A 61 7.77 11.03 6.28
C GLY A 61 7.04 9.96 7.04
N GLU A 62 6.20 10.39 7.97
CA GLU A 62 5.46 9.47 8.83
C GLU A 62 4.12 9.12 8.24
N PRO A 63 3.60 7.92 8.52
CA PRO A 63 2.24 7.58 8.10
C PRO A 63 1.23 8.45 8.86
N PRO A 64 -0.01 8.56 8.35
CA PRO A 64 -1.04 9.30 9.06
C PRO A 64 -1.31 8.74 10.46
N PRO A 65 -1.79 9.57 11.40
CA PRO A 65 -2.12 9.09 12.74
C PRO A 65 -3.30 8.11 12.72
N PRO A 66 -3.48 7.32 13.80
CA PRO A 66 -4.46 6.23 13.81
C PRO A 66 -5.88 6.60 13.37
N ALA A 67 -6.39 7.77 13.78
CA ALA A 67 -7.74 8.17 13.37
C ALA A 67 -7.85 8.34 11.86
N GLN A 68 -6.80 8.86 11.23
CA GLN A 68 -6.78 9.04 9.79
C GLN A 68 -6.53 7.73 9.06
N LEU A 69 -5.84 6.77 9.69
CA LEU A 69 -5.67 5.45 9.10
C LEU A 69 -7.01 4.73 8.95
N LEU A 70 -7.90 4.88 9.93
CA LEU A 70 -9.25 4.33 9.81
C LEU A 70 -10.00 5.00 8.65
N GLU A 71 -9.91 6.32 8.57
CA GLU A 71 -10.55 7.06 7.48
C GLU A 71 -10.02 6.61 6.12
N PHE A 72 -8.70 6.38 6.03
CA PHE A 72 -8.07 5.88 4.82
C PHE A 72 -8.62 4.50 4.43
N VAL A 73 -8.67 3.57 5.40
CA VAL A 73 -9.15 2.21 5.13
C VAL A 73 -10.60 2.24 4.65
N GLN A 74 -11.44 3.06 5.31
CA GLN A 74 -12.84 3.17 4.91
C GLN A 74 -12.99 3.77 3.51
N ALA A 75 -12.13 4.73 3.15
CA ALA A 75 -12.17 5.34 1.82
C ALA A 75 -11.77 4.35 0.72
N MET A 76 -10.96 3.36 1.06
CA MET A 76 -10.51 2.37 0.07
C MET A 76 -11.47 1.22 -0.12
N GLN A 77 -12.50 1.09 0.72
CA GLN A 77 -13.51 0.05 0.54
C GLN A 77 -14.26 0.27 -0.78
N GLY A 78 -14.52 -0.81 -1.49
CA GLY A 78 -15.23 -0.74 -2.75
C GLY A 78 -14.40 -0.34 -3.95
N GLN A 79 -13.09 -0.21 -3.79
CA GLN A 79 -12.19 0.17 -4.89
C GLN A 79 -11.62 -1.04 -5.64
N GLY A 80 -11.99 -2.26 -5.24
CA GLY A 80 -11.52 -3.47 -5.91
C GLY A 80 -10.33 -4.13 -5.24
N MET A 81 -9.89 -3.62 -4.11
CA MET A 81 -8.71 -4.14 -3.43
C MET A 81 -9.01 -5.31 -2.51
N GLU A 82 -10.28 -5.55 -2.20
CA GLU A 82 -10.68 -6.60 -1.27
C GLU A 82 -10.43 -8.01 -1.83
N ALA A 83 -10.36 -8.14 -3.14
CA ALA A 83 -10.15 -9.44 -3.79
C ALA A 83 -8.68 -9.79 -3.97
N VAL A 84 -7.78 -8.92 -3.53
CA VAL A 84 -6.35 -9.05 -3.78
C VAL A 84 -5.62 -9.30 -2.48
N ARG A 85 -4.65 -10.24 -2.50
CA ARG A 85 -3.76 -10.42 -1.36
C ARG A 85 -2.72 -9.31 -1.41
N ILE A 86 -2.65 -8.49 -0.36
CA ILE A 86 -1.79 -7.31 -0.32
C ILE A 86 -0.64 -7.52 0.65
N ALA A 87 0.58 -7.56 0.13
CA ALA A 87 1.78 -7.53 0.95
C ALA A 87 2.35 -6.11 0.92
N TYR A 88 2.57 -5.54 2.07
CA TYR A 88 3.06 -4.18 2.20
C TYR A 88 4.42 -4.21 2.89
N VAL A 89 5.43 -3.66 2.22
CA VAL A 89 6.79 -3.60 2.76
C VAL A 89 7.08 -2.18 3.20
N GLU A 90 7.33 -1.99 4.50
CA GLU A 90 7.72 -0.70 5.06
C GLU A 90 9.23 -0.67 5.24
N ARG A 91 9.89 0.22 4.51
CA ARG A 91 11.35 0.32 4.53
C ARG A 91 11.90 1.02 5.77
N HIS A 92 11.05 1.76 6.48
CA HIS A 92 11.47 2.50 7.67
C HIS A 92 11.03 1.73 8.91
N ALA A 93 11.97 1.02 9.54
CA ALA A 93 11.66 0.12 10.66
C ALA A 93 10.89 0.81 11.78
N ALA A 94 11.19 2.08 12.04
CA ALA A 94 10.54 2.82 13.11
C ALA A 94 9.04 3.03 12.86
N GLN A 95 8.59 2.91 11.61
CA GLN A 95 7.19 3.13 11.25
C GLN A 95 6.39 1.85 11.16
N ILE A 96 7.04 0.69 11.29
CA ILE A 96 6.36 -0.60 11.16
C ILE A 96 5.19 -0.75 12.12
N PRO A 97 5.30 -0.39 13.42
CA PRO A 97 4.15 -0.56 14.32
C PRO A 97 2.90 0.21 13.86
N GLN A 98 3.06 1.44 13.35
CA GLN A 98 1.92 2.22 12.85
C GLN A 98 1.31 1.59 11.62
N VAL A 99 2.15 1.09 10.72
CA VAL A 99 1.69 0.47 9.49
C VAL A 99 1.02 -0.87 9.80
N GLU A 100 1.53 -1.61 10.78
CA GLU A 100 0.88 -2.84 11.21
C GLU A 100 -0.52 -2.57 11.78
N PHE A 101 -0.68 -1.46 12.49
CA PHE A 101 -2.01 -1.06 12.95
C PHE A 101 -2.95 -0.83 11.78
N ALA A 102 -2.46 -0.16 10.73
CA ALA A 102 -3.25 0.05 9.52
C ALA A 102 -3.63 -1.29 8.87
N GLY A 103 -2.72 -2.25 8.88
CA GLY A 103 -3.00 -3.59 8.36
C GLY A 103 -4.11 -4.30 9.13
N LEU A 104 -4.09 -4.18 10.45
CA LEU A 104 -5.16 -4.75 11.28
C LEU A 104 -6.50 -4.11 10.96
N LEU A 105 -6.53 -2.79 10.84
CA LEU A 105 -7.77 -2.09 10.48
C LEU A 105 -8.27 -2.54 9.10
N ALA A 106 -7.35 -2.68 8.14
CA ALA A 106 -7.72 -3.11 6.80
C ALA A 106 -8.36 -4.49 6.84
N ASN A 107 -7.76 -5.43 7.57
CA ASN A 107 -8.29 -6.79 7.66
C ASN A 107 -9.66 -6.82 8.33
N GLU A 108 -9.88 -5.96 9.33
CA GLU A 108 -11.18 -5.84 9.97
C GLU A 108 -12.25 -5.29 9.02
N HIS A 109 -11.83 -4.59 7.96
CA HIS A 109 -12.75 -3.97 7.02
C HIS A 109 -12.80 -4.69 5.66
N GLY A 110 -12.41 -5.95 5.63
CA GLY A 110 -12.62 -6.79 4.47
C GLY A 110 -11.44 -6.93 3.52
N PHE A 111 -10.31 -6.32 3.86
CA PHE A 111 -9.10 -6.48 3.06
C PHE A 111 -8.29 -7.69 3.54
N HIS A 112 -7.32 -8.08 2.74
CA HIS A 112 -6.44 -9.19 3.07
C HIS A 112 -5.00 -8.69 2.93
N ALA A 113 -4.49 -8.09 4.00
CA ALA A 113 -3.20 -7.38 3.98
C ALA A 113 -2.29 -7.90 5.07
N GLN A 114 -1.00 -7.90 4.79
CA GLN A 114 0.03 -8.21 5.77
C GLN A 114 1.23 -7.30 5.57
N ILE A 115 1.85 -6.90 6.69
CA ILE A 115 2.94 -5.94 6.69
C ILE A 115 4.27 -6.69 6.88
N PHE A 116 5.28 -6.24 6.15
CA PHE A 116 6.63 -6.81 6.19
C PHE A 116 7.67 -5.71 6.29
N GLY A 117 8.79 -6.02 6.92
CA GLY A 117 9.97 -5.15 6.89
C GLY A 117 10.98 -5.58 5.82
N ASP A 118 10.70 -6.67 5.13
CA ASP A 118 11.62 -7.31 4.19
C ASP A 118 10.85 -7.75 2.94
N GLU A 119 11.32 -7.33 1.78
CA GLU A 119 10.63 -7.64 0.53
C GLU A 119 10.66 -9.14 0.21
N ALA A 120 11.76 -9.83 0.54
CA ALA A 120 11.85 -11.27 0.24
C ALA A 120 10.77 -12.06 0.96
N ALA A 121 10.53 -11.75 2.23
CA ALA A 121 9.46 -12.39 3.00
C ALA A 121 8.09 -12.05 2.43
N ALA A 122 7.91 -10.80 1.99
CA ALA A 122 6.65 -10.35 1.41
C ALA A 122 6.34 -11.10 0.12
N VAL A 123 7.34 -11.31 -0.74
CA VAL A 123 7.16 -12.04 -1.99
C VAL A 123 6.72 -13.48 -1.72
N ILE A 124 7.32 -14.12 -0.72
CA ILE A 124 6.94 -15.50 -0.36
C ILE A 124 5.48 -15.54 0.05
N TRP A 125 5.06 -14.60 0.90
CA TRP A 125 3.68 -14.56 1.37
C TRP A 125 2.69 -14.27 0.24
N VAL A 126 3.01 -13.31 -0.62
CA VAL A 126 2.14 -12.96 -1.75
C VAL A 126 1.98 -14.14 -2.71
N ARG A 127 3.06 -14.88 -2.91
CA ARG A 127 3.09 -16.00 -3.87
C ARG A 127 2.34 -17.22 -3.35
N TYR A 128 2.54 -17.56 -2.06
CA TYR A 128 2.06 -18.84 -1.54
C TYR A 128 0.91 -18.71 -0.54
N GLY A 129 0.59 -17.51 -0.11
CA GLY A 129 -0.39 -17.31 0.94
C GLY A 129 0.24 -17.53 2.31
N GLY A 130 -0.30 -16.90 3.31
CA GLY A 130 0.32 -16.88 4.61
C GLY A 130 -0.47 -17.55 5.70
N ASP A 131 -1.11 -18.60 5.43
CA ASP A 131 -1.89 -19.26 6.49
C ASP A 131 -1.05 -20.06 7.43
#